data_1407ea8005b192c74d33d9762e95a8bf
#
_entry.id   1407ea8005b192c74d33d9762e95a8bf
#
_cell.length_a   1.000
_cell.length_b   1.000
_cell.length_c   1.000
_cell.angle_alpha   90.00
_cell.angle_beta   90.00
_cell.angle_gamma   90.00
#
_symmetry.space_group_name_H-M   'P 1'
#
loop_
_entity.id
_entity.type
_entity.pdbx_description
1 polymer ?
#
loop_
_entity_poly.entity_id
_entity_poly.type
_entity_poly.pdbx_seq_one_letter_code
_entity_poly.pdbx_strand_id
1 'polypeptide(L)'
;MARYTGPKSKIARKFQEPIFGPDKALEKKPYGPGMHGNGKRRQKKSEYAGQLQEKQKAKYTYGILEKQFLNLFKEASRKKGVTGENLLMLCESRLDNTVYRFGISPTRDGARQLVSHKHITVNGNVVNIASYQLKPGDIVAVREKSKSLEVVQVSVTSSANSFPWLEFDKAAVAGKYLQAPLRADIPENINTQLIVELYSK
;
A
#
# COMPACT_ATOMS: atom_id res chain seq x y z
N MET A 1 -9.09 8.05 -11.68
CA MET A 1 -8.61 6.66 -11.52
C MET A 1 -9.54 5.92 -10.57
N ALA A 2 -10.02 4.73 -10.92
CA ALA A 2 -10.92 3.95 -10.09
C ALA A 2 -10.22 3.48 -8.80
N ARG A 3 -10.90 3.56 -7.66
CA ARG A 3 -10.42 3.19 -6.33
C ARG A 3 -11.57 2.70 -5.46
N TYR A 4 -11.26 2.09 -4.32
CA TYR A 4 -12.27 1.81 -3.32
C TYR A 4 -12.68 3.11 -2.60
N THR A 5 -13.96 3.45 -2.65
CA THR A 5 -14.52 4.67 -2.04
C THR A 5 -15.50 4.35 -0.90
N GLY A 6 -15.68 3.07 -0.57
CA GLY A 6 -16.55 2.63 0.51
C GLY A 6 -15.97 2.85 1.91
N PRO A 7 -16.71 2.53 2.97
CA PRO A 7 -16.31 2.75 4.36
C PRO A 7 -15.10 1.90 4.75
N LYS A 8 -14.00 2.55 5.13
CA LYS A 8 -12.72 1.92 5.50
C LYS A 8 -12.85 1.07 6.77
N SER A 9 -13.54 1.59 7.80
CA SER A 9 -13.76 0.86 9.05
C SER A 9 -14.52 -0.47 8.87
N LYS A 10 -15.40 -0.56 7.86
CA LYS A 10 -16.06 -1.82 7.51
C LYS A 10 -15.05 -2.87 7.05
N ILE A 11 -14.06 -2.45 6.28
CA ILE A 11 -13.01 -3.32 5.78
C ILE A 11 -12.03 -3.68 6.91
N ALA A 12 -11.54 -2.70 7.70
CA ALA A 12 -10.68 -2.94 8.85
C ALA A 12 -11.32 -3.95 9.83
N ARG A 13 -12.59 -3.76 10.18
CA ARG A 13 -13.34 -4.70 11.02
C ARG A 13 -13.51 -6.10 10.40
N LYS A 14 -13.62 -6.21 9.06
CA LYS A 14 -13.69 -7.50 8.37
C LYS A 14 -12.41 -8.31 8.55
N PHE A 15 -11.25 -7.65 8.51
CA PHE A 15 -9.94 -8.29 8.69
C PHE A 15 -9.48 -8.31 10.14
N GLN A 16 -10.15 -7.55 11.03
CA GLN A 16 -9.76 -7.37 12.44
C GLN A 16 -8.36 -6.76 12.59
N GLU A 17 -7.93 -5.97 11.62
CA GLU A 17 -6.63 -5.30 11.56
C GLU A 17 -6.79 -3.86 11.06
N PRO A 18 -6.02 -2.90 11.57
CA PRO A 18 -6.07 -1.48 11.17
C PRO A 18 -5.30 -1.24 9.85
N ILE A 19 -5.72 -1.92 8.77
CA ILE A 19 -5.01 -1.89 7.47
C ILE A 19 -4.96 -0.50 6.79
N PHE A 20 -5.80 0.44 7.21
CA PHE A 20 -5.80 1.82 6.70
C PHE A 20 -5.20 2.84 7.68
N GLY A 21 -4.59 2.37 8.78
CA GLY A 21 -4.13 3.17 9.90
C GLY A 21 -5.07 3.07 11.11
N PRO A 22 -4.82 3.82 12.19
CA PRO A 22 -5.61 3.78 13.43
C PRO A 22 -7.11 3.95 13.15
N ASP A 23 -7.95 3.08 13.74
CA ASP A 23 -9.40 3.06 13.52
C ASP A 23 -10.16 2.89 14.83
N LYS A 24 -10.73 3.99 15.34
CA LYS A 24 -11.55 4.03 16.56
C LYS A 24 -12.76 3.09 16.50
N ALA A 25 -13.30 2.83 15.31
CA ALA A 25 -14.45 1.92 15.15
C ALA A 25 -14.04 0.45 15.30
N LEU A 26 -12.81 0.10 14.87
CA LEU A 26 -12.23 -1.22 15.09
C LEU A 26 -11.94 -1.46 16.58
N GLU A 27 -11.38 -0.46 17.27
CA GLU A 27 -11.09 -0.53 18.71
C GLU A 27 -12.36 -0.75 19.54
N LYS A 28 -13.42 0.01 19.25
CA LYS A 28 -14.72 -0.10 19.96
C LYS A 28 -15.47 -1.38 19.63
N LYS A 29 -15.33 -1.90 18.39
CA LYS A 29 -16.09 -3.04 17.89
C LYS A 29 -15.15 -4.02 17.15
N PRO A 30 -14.32 -4.82 17.87
CA PRO A 30 -13.32 -5.72 17.30
C PRO A 30 -13.93 -7.00 16.70
N TYR A 31 -15.10 -6.89 16.10
CA TYR A 31 -15.80 -7.98 15.45
C TYR A 31 -16.26 -7.59 14.04
N GLY A 32 -16.57 -8.59 13.22
CA GLY A 32 -16.97 -8.39 11.83
C GLY A 32 -18.12 -7.40 11.68
N PRO A 33 -18.22 -6.70 10.55
CA PRO A 33 -19.31 -5.75 10.30
C PRO A 33 -20.64 -6.47 10.02
N GLY A 34 -21.75 -5.75 10.24
CA GLY A 34 -23.11 -6.19 9.96
C GLY A 34 -23.78 -6.85 11.15
N MET A 35 -25.07 -7.18 10.96
CA MET A 35 -25.97 -7.72 12.00
C MET A 35 -25.44 -9.04 12.58
N HIS A 36 -24.82 -9.89 11.75
CA HIS A 36 -24.28 -11.18 12.15
C HIS A 36 -22.80 -11.18 12.53
N GLY A 37 -22.19 -9.99 12.69
CA GLY A 37 -20.76 -9.86 12.99
C GLY A 37 -20.31 -10.63 14.24
N ASN A 38 -21.09 -10.57 15.32
CA ASN A 38 -20.82 -11.30 16.56
C ASN A 38 -21.09 -12.82 16.46
N GLY A 39 -22.06 -13.25 15.65
CA GLY A 39 -22.43 -14.65 15.52
C GLY A 39 -21.43 -15.54 14.77
N LYS A 40 -20.55 -14.94 13.99
CA LYS A 40 -19.61 -15.68 13.11
C LYS A 40 -18.34 -16.21 13.80
N ARG A 41 -18.15 -15.99 15.10
CA ARG A 41 -16.93 -16.40 15.83
C ARG A 41 -16.61 -17.89 15.77
N ARG A 42 -17.60 -18.75 15.51
CA ARG A 42 -17.45 -20.22 15.53
C ARG A 42 -17.49 -20.91 14.17
N GLN A 43 -17.64 -20.16 13.08
CA GLN A 43 -17.64 -20.80 11.75
C GLN A 43 -16.21 -21.18 11.34
N LYS A 44 -15.99 -22.46 11.07
CA LYS A 44 -14.75 -22.98 10.49
C LYS A 44 -14.60 -22.37 9.08
N LYS A 45 -13.53 -21.63 8.85
CA LYS A 45 -13.24 -21.08 7.53
C LYS A 45 -12.78 -22.19 6.60
N SER A 46 -13.30 -22.24 5.37
CA SER A 46 -12.73 -23.09 4.33
C SER A 46 -11.36 -22.57 3.91
N GLU A 47 -10.53 -23.46 3.37
CA GLU A 47 -9.21 -23.10 2.82
C GLU A 47 -9.32 -21.96 1.79
N TYR A 48 -10.24 -22.08 0.83
CA TYR A 48 -10.53 -21.04 -0.15
C TYR A 48 -10.88 -19.70 0.49
N ALA A 49 -11.68 -19.69 1.55
CA ALA A 49 -12.03 -18.46 2.25
C ALA A 49 -10.82 -17.79 2.91
N GLY A 50 -9.86 -18.59 3.42
CA GLY A 50 -8.58 -18.10 3.95
C GLY A 50 -7.72 -17.47 2.85
N GLN A 51 -7.51 -18.16 1.75
CA GLN A 51 -6.77 -17.70 0.59
C GLN A 51 -7.36 -16.40 0.01
N LEU A 52 -8.69 -16.37 -0.15
CA LEU A 52 -9.40 -15.18 -0.63
C LEU A 52 -9.26 -14.00 0.35
N GLN A 53 -9.31 -14.27 1.66
CA GLN A 53 -9.17 -13.23 2.68
C GLN A 53 -7.80 -12.57 2.60
N GLU A 54 -6.71 -13.33 2.51
CA GLU A 54 -5.35 -12.80 2.39
C GLU A 54 -5.16 -11.97 1.11
N LYS A 55 -5.64 -12.46 -0.02
CA LYS A 55 -5.63 -11.68 -1.27
C LYS A 55 -6.38 -10.36 -1.11
N GLN A 56 -7.57 -10.37 -0.54
CA GLN A 56 -8.36 -9.15 -0.35
C GLN A 56 -7.68 -8.20 0.65
N LYS A 57 -7.06 -8.73 1.72
CA LYS A 57 -6.27 -7.93 2.66
C LYS A 57 -5.15 -7.19 1.94
N ALA A 58 -4.30 -7.89 1.19
CA ALA A 58 -3.23 -7.29 0.41
C ALA A 58 -3.75 -6.20 -0.54
N LYS A 59 -4.80 -6.50 -1.28
CA LYS A 59 -5.41 -5.57 -2.23
C LYS A 59 -5.92 -4.28 -1.57
N TYR A 60 -6.57 -4.37 -0.42
CA TYR A 60 -7.06 -3.20 0.31
C TYR A 60 -5.94 -2.42 0.98
N THR A 61 -4.93 -3.09 1.52
CA THR A 61 -3.76 -2.44 2.13
C THR A 61 -3.06 -1.51 1.13
N TYR A 62 -2.83 -1.98 -0.09
CA TYR A 62 -2.19 -1.18 -1.15
C TYR A 62 -3.17 -0.32 -1.97
N GLY A 63 -4.46 -0.39 -1.71
CA GLY A 63 -5.48 0.37 -2.46
C GLY A 63 -5.56 0.01 -3.94
N ILE A 64 -5.23 -1.23 -4.32
CA ILE A 64 -5.18 -1.72 -5.69
C ILE A 64 -6.48 -2.44 -6.05
N LEU A 65 -7.00 -2.24 -7.26
CA LEU A 65 -8.18 -2.96 -7.75
C LEU A 65 -7.80 -4.35 -8.30
N GLU A 66 -8.78 -5.26 -8.34
CA GLU A 66 -8.59 -6.68 -8.69
C GLU A 66 -7.83 -6.88 -10.02
N LYS A 67 -8.25 -6.21 -11.09
CA LYS A 67 -7.59 -6.33 -12.39
C LYS A 67 -6.12 -5.94 -12.36
N GLN A 68 -5.81 -4.84 -11.67
CA GLN A 68 -4.41 -4.38 -11.54
C GLN A 68 -3.59 -5.32 -10.65
N PHE A 69 -4.19 -5.83 -9.57
CA PHE A 69 -3.51 -6.78 -8.68
C PHE A 69 -3.21 -8.09 -9.39
N LEU A 70 -4.15 -8.60 -10.20
CA LEU A 70 -3.92 -9.78 -11.06
C LEU A 70 -2.80 -9.54 -12.09
N ASN A 71 -2.72 -8.35 -12.68
CA ASN A 71 -1.64 -8.02 -13.62
C ASN A 71 -0.28 -8.00 -12.91
N LEU A 72 -0.19 -7.44 -11.69
CA LEU A 72 1.03 -7.47 -10.88
C LEU A 72 1.41 -8.92 -10.51
N PHE A 73 0.43 -9.76 -10.18
CA PHE A 73 0.68 -11.18 -9.93
C PHE A 73 1.26 -11.90 -11.15
N LYS A 74 0.67 -11.69 -12.34
CA LYS A 74 1.18 -12.24 -13.60
C LYS A 74 2.60 -11.75 -13.91
N GLU A 75 2.92 -10.50 -13.59
CA GLU A 75 4.28 -9.98 -13.73
C GLU A 75 5.23 -10.60 -12.71
N ALA A 76 4.79 -10.74 -11.44
CA ALA A 76 5.58 -11.37 -10.39
C ALA A 76 5.93 -12.84 -10.70
N SER A 77 4.98 -13.59 -11.28
CA SER A 77 5.21 -14.99 -11.67
C SER A 77 6.20 -15.18 -12.84
N ARG A 78 6.41 -14.12 -13.64
CA ARG A 78 7.41 -14.15 -14.74
C ARG A 78 8.82 -13.83 -14.26
N LYS A 79 8.96 -13.17 -13.09
CA LYS A 79 10.26 -12.82 -12.52
C LYS A 79 10.88 -14.03 -11.83
N LYS A 80 12.21 -14.12 -11.88
CA LYS A 80 12.96 -15.15 -11.14
C LYS A 80 12.79 -14.93 -9.62
N GLY A 81 12.70 -16.00 -8.85
CA GLY A 81 12.55 -15.99 -7.39
C GLY A 81 11.15 -16.38 -6.91
N VAL A 82 10.84 -16.10 -5.65
CA VAL A 82 9.57 -16.46 -5.02
C VAL A 82 8.47 -15.50 -5.49
N THR A 83 7.45 -16.02 -6.16
CA THR A 83 6.37 -15.21 -6.76
C THR A 83 5.70 -14.29 -5.74
N GLY A 84 5.48 -14.77 -4.51
CA GLY A 84 4.84 -13.99 -3.46
C GLY A 84 5.67 -12.79 -3.00
N GLU A 85 6.99 -12.94 -2.90
CA GLU A 85 7.93 -11.85 -2.58
C GLU A 85 8.00 -10.84 -3.72
N ASN A 86 8.13 -11.33 -4.96
CA ASN A 86 8.10 -10.50 -6.15
C ASN A 86 6.82 -9.66 -6.24
N LEU A 87 5.66 -10.24 -5.86
CA LEU A 87 4.38 -9.52 -5.85
C LEU A 87 4.40 -8.36 -4.85
N LEU A 88 4.87 -8.58 -3.62
CA LEU A 88 4.97 -7.51 -2.62
C LEU A 88 5.98 -6.46 -3.03
N MET A 89 7.14 -6.85 -3.56
CA MET A 89 8.14 -5.94 -4.12
C MET A 89 7.53 -5.03 -5.19
N LEU A 90 6.75 -5.59 -6.13
CA LEU A 90 6.05 -4.80 -7.15
C LEU A 90 4.99 -3.86 -6.56
N CYS A 91 4.30 -4.27 -5.50
CA CYS A 91 3.35 -3.40 -4.80
C CYS A 91 4.06 -2.23 -4.08
N GLU A 92 5.22 -2.49 -3.46
CA GLU A 92 6.02 -1.47 -2.77
C GLU A 92 6.71 -0.50 -3.73
N SER A 93 7.15 -0.98 -4.91
CA SER A 93 7.80 -0.15 -5.94
C SER A 93 6.87 0.82 -6.66
N ARG A 94 5.57 0.82 -6.36
CA ARG A 94 4.61 1.76 -6.95
C ARG A 94 4.82 3.16 -6.39
N LEU A 95 4.72 4.17 -7.26
CA LEU A 95 4.93 5.57 -6.89
C LEU A 95 3.97 6.04 -5.79
N ASP A 96 2.68 5.65 -5.84
CA ASP A 96 1.71 6.01 -4.80
C ASP A 96 2.10 5.45 -3.42
N ASN A 97 2.60 4.21 -3.38
CA ASN A 97 3.04 3.59 -2.14
C ASN A 97 4.38 4.17 -1.65
N THR A 98 5.35 4.39 -2.55
CA THR A 98 6.64 5.00 -2.18
C THR A 98 6.47 6.41 -1.61
N VAL A 99 5.59 7.24 -2.18
CA VAL A 99 5.25 8.57 -1.63
C VAL A 99 4.67 8.46 -0.21
N TYR A 100 3.85 7.44 0.05
CA TYR A 100 3.36 7.14 1.41
C TYR A 100 4.50 6.70 2.34
N ARG A 101 5.41 5.83 1.87
CA ARG A 101 6.57 5.35 2.66
C ARG A 101 7.54 6.47 3.01
N PHE A 102 7.74 7.44 2.13
CA PHE A 102 8.51 8.67 2.43
C PHE A 102 7.84 9.55 3.50
N GLY A 103 6.58 9.30 3.85
CA GLY A 103 5.85 10.12 4.80
C GLY A 103 5.38 11.47 4.25
N ILE A 104 5.41 11.66 2.93
CA ILE A 104 4.88 12.87 2.26
C ILE A 104 3.35 12.97 2.44
N SER A 105 2.69 11.84 2.68
CA SER A 105 1.26 11.79 2.99
C SER A 105 0.98 10.81 4.13
N PRO A 106 0.04 11.10 5.03
CA PRO A 106 -0.29 10.23 6.16
C PRO A 106 -1.02 8.95 5.74
N THR A 107 -1.53 8.88 4.51
CA THR A 107 -2.28 7.74 4.01
C THR A 107 -1.92 7.41 2.55
N ARG A 108 -2.03 6.12 2.16
CA ARG A 108 -1.85 5.70 0.77
C ARG A 108 -2.83 6.36 -0.20
N ASP A 109 -4.07 6.62 0.24
CA ASP A 109 -5.06 7.33 -0.58
C ASP A 109 -4.66 8.80 -0.82
N GLY A 110 -4.14 9.49 0.22
CA GLY A 110 -3.61 10.83 0.11
C GLY A 110 -2.38 10.89 -0.79
N ALA A 111 -1.45 9.95 -0.64
CA ALA A 111 -0.29 9.81 -1.52
C ALA A 111 -0.72 9.64 -2.99
N ARG A 112 -1.69 8.76 -3.24
CA ARG A 112 -2.27 8.58 -4.58
C ARG A 112 -2.90 9.84 -5.13
N GLN A 113 -3.58 10.64 -4.29
CA GLN A 113 -4.15 11.92 -4.68
C GLN A 113 -3.06 12.92 -5.07
N LEU A 114 -2.00 13.06 -4.27
CA LEU A 114 -0.86 13.93 -4.58
C LEU A 114 -0.23 13.57 -5.93
N VAL A 115 0.01 12.29 -6.21
CA VAL A 115 0.52 11.84 -7.51
C VAL A 115 -0.44 12.21 -8.63
N SER A 116 -1.73 11.86 -8.50
CA SER A 116 -2.73 12.09 -9.56
C SER A 116 -2.93 13.57 -9.86
N HIS A 117 -2.77 14.44 -8.87
CA HIS A 117 -2.87 15.90 -8.99
C HIS A 117 -1.57 16.58 -9.43
N LYS A 118 -0.56 15.78 -9.86
CA LYS A 118 0.70 16.29 -10.42
C LYS A 118 1.57 17.08 -9.43
N HIS A 119 1.50 16.71 -8.13
CA HIS A 119 2.36 17.32 -7.10
C HIS A 119 3.72 16.63 -6.96
N ILE A 120 3.90 15.46 -7.60
CA ILE A 120 5.09 14.61 -7.48
C ILE A 120 5.87 14.61 -8.79
N THR A 121 7.20 14.64 -8.67
CA THR A 121 8.16 14.48 -9.77
C THR A 121 9.00 13.21 -9.57
N VAL A 122 9.39 12.59 -10.66
CA VAL A 122 10.36 11.49 -10.68
C VAL A 122 11.48 11.90 -11.63
N ASN A 123 12.71 11.92 -11.14
CA ASN A 123 13.88 12.36 -11.89
C ASN A 123 13.67 13.75 -12.55
N GLY A 124 13.04 14.68 -11.81
CA GLY A 124 12.73 16.05 -12.28
C GLY A 124 11.47 16.16 -13.16
N ASN A 125 10.91 15.06 -13.65
CA ASN A 125 9.73 15.06 -14.52
C ASN A 125 8.44 14.86 -13.70
N VAL A 126 7.39 15.63 -14.02
CA VAL A 126 6.08 15.49 -13.35
C VAL A 126 5.40 14.19 -13.78
N VAL A 127 5.10 13.32 -12.82
CA VAL A 127 4.41 12.05 -13.05
C VAL A 127 3.05 12.07 -12.36
N ASN A 128 1.97 11.80 -13.10
CA ASN A 128 0.59 11.72 -12.58
C ASN A 128 0.01 10.30 -12.55
N ILE A 129 0.86 9.30 -12.78
CA ILE A 129 0.45 7.88 -12.83
C ILE A 129 0.81 7.24 -11.49
N ALA A 130 -0.17 7.00 -10.64
CA ALA A 130 0.02 6.40 -9.32
C ALA A 130 0.60 4.97 -9.36
N SER A 131 0.36 4.24 -10.44
CA SER A 131 0.90 2.89 -10.67
C SER A 131 2.28 2.88 -11.34
N TYR A 132 2.93 4.04 -11.49
CA TYR A 132 4.29 4.11 -12.02
C TYR A 132 5.22 3.24 -11.17
N GLN A 133 6.01 2.38 -11.81
CA GLN A 133 6.96 1.49 -11.14
C GLN A 133 8.32 2.17 -11.06
N LEU A 134 8.78 2.40 -9.84
CA LEU A 134 10.10 2.98 -9.58
C LEU A 134 11.19 1.91 -9.77
N LYS A 135 12.34 2.38 -10.23
CA LYS A 135 13.55 1.57 -10.36
C LYS A 135 14.60 2.03 -9.35
N PRO A 136 15.50 1.14 -8.92
CA PRO A 136 16.63 1.53 -8.09
C PRO A 136 17.40 2.71 -8.71
N GLY A 137 17.63 3.75 -7.91
CA GLY A 137 18.26 4.98 -8.33
C GLY A 137 17.30 6.14 -8.65
N ASP A 138 16.00 5.88 -8.81
CA ASP A 138 15.03 6.95 -9.08
C ASP A 138 14.90 7.91 -7.89
N ILE A 139 14.85 9.20 -8.20
CA ILE A 139 14.65 10.30 -7.25
C ILE A 139 13.20 10.76 -7.34
N VAL A 140 12.48 10.70 -6.24
CA VAL A 140 11.08 11.13 -6.11
C VAL A 140 11.07 12.42 -5.26
N ALA A 141 10.50 13.49 -5.77
CA ALA A 141 10.43 14.76 -5.06
C ALA A 141 9.04 15.38 -5.14
N VAL A 142 8.72 16.23 -4.18
CA VAL A 142 7.55 17.11 -4.27
C VAL A 142 7.89 18.29 -5.16
N ARG A 143 7.00 18.61 -6.09
CA ARG A 143 7.13 19.75 -7.00
C ARG A 143 7.26 21.04 -6.20
N GLU A 144 8.14 21.98 -6.61
CA GLU A 144 8.42 23.24 -5.89
C GLU A 144 7.13 24.01 -5.50
N LYS A 145 6.23 24.19 -6.46
CA LYS A 145 4.93 24.87 -6.22
C LYS A 145 4.02 24.17 -5.20
N SER A 146 4.33 22.92 -4.85
CA SER A 146 3.51 22.07 -3.97
C SER A 146 4.14 21.83 -2.60
N LYS A 147 5.37 22.27 -2.37
CA LYS A 147 6.05 22.14 -1.08
C LYS A 147 5.38 22.97 0.02
N SER A 148 4.68 24.05 -0.34
CA SER A 148 3.92 24.90 0.58
C SER A 148 2.58 24.31 1.04
N LEU A 149 2.16 23.16 0.50
CA LEU A 149 0.91 22.51 0.90
C LEU A 149 0.99 22.08 2.37
N GLU A 150 0.05 22.53 3.19
CA GLU A 150 -0.02 22.23 4.61
C GLU A 150 0.00 20.72 4.88
N VAL A 151 -0.74 19.93 4.10
CA VAL A 151 -0.79 18.46 4.23
C VAL A 151 0.60 17.85 4.07
N VAL A 152 1.43 18.35 3.15
CA VAL A 152 2.79 17.86 2.91
C VAL A 152 3.69 18.24 4.09
N GLN A 153 3.66 19.51 4.52
CA GLN A 153 4.49 20.02 5.60
C GLN A 153 4.22 19.30 6.93
N VAL A 154 2.95 19.18 7.31
CA VAL A 154 2.54 18.47 8.54
C VAL A 154 2.95 17.00 8.47
N SER A 155 2.76 16.33 7.33
CA SER A 155 3.10 14.92 7.18
C SER A 155 4.60 14.67 7.27
N VAL A 156 5.40 15.46 6.58
CA VAL A 156 6.88 15.34 6.56
C VAL A 156 7.46 15.61 7.96
N THR A 157 6.94 16.59 8.68
CA THR A 157 7.38 16.91 10.04
C THR A 157 7.05 15.78 11.01
N SER A 158 5.84 15.22 10.93
CA SER A 158 5.39 14.15 11.83
C SER A 158 5.93 12.77 11.47
N SER A 159 6.47 12.60 10.26
CA SER A 159 6.98 11.30 9.78
C SER A 159 8.30 10.95 10.45
N ALA A 160 8.32 9.81 11.14
CA ALA A 160 9.54 9.19 11.69
C ALA A 160 9.94 7.91 10.90
N ASN A 161 9.28 7.64 9.77
CA ASN A 161 9.48 6.42 9.03
C ASN A 161 10.86 6.40 8.36
N SER A 162 11.65 5.36 8.65
CA SER A 162 12.89 5.05 7.95
C SER A 162 12.79 3.61 7.44
N PHE A 163 13.03 3.41 6.16
CA PHE A 163 13.02 2.09 5.53
C PHE A 163 14.38 1.84 4.86
N PRO A 164 14.96 0.63 4.97
CA PRO A 164 16.31 0.35 4.45
C PRO A 164 16.48 0.56 2.95
N TRP A 165 15.38 0.48 2.19
CA TRP A 165 15.37 0.64 0.73
C TRP A 165 15.06 2.06 0.25
N LEU A 166 14.83 3.00 1.19
CA LEU A 166 14.46 4.39 0.90
C LEU A 166 15.37 5.34 1.67
N GLU A 167 15.82 6.38 1.00
CA GLU A 167 16.50 7.51 1.59
C GLU A 167 15.65 8.75 1.40
N PHE A 168 15.38 9.51 2.45
CA PHE A 168 14.51 10.68 2.38
C PHE A 168 15.13 11.89 3.05
N ASP A 169 15.28 12.95 2.28
CA ASP A 169 15.69 14.27 2.76
C ASP A 169 14.45 15.13 3.04
N LYS A 170 14.20 15.40 4.32
CA LYS A 170 13.07 16.21 4.77
C LYS A 170 13.19 17.67 4.37
N ALA A 171 14.41 18.21 4.29
CA ALA A 171 14.63 19.62 3.94
C ALA A 171 14.33 19.87 2.46
N ALA A 172 14.80 19.01 1.60
CA ALA A 172 14.53 19.06 0.17
C ALA A 172 13.12 18.57 -0.20
N VAL A 173 12.45 17.82 0.70
CA VAL A 173 11.20 17.07 0.45
C VAL A 173 11.37 16.16 -0.78
N ALA A 174 12.50 15.46 -0.80
CA ALA A 174 12.91 14.56 -1.88
C ALA A 174 13.46 13.26 -1.30
N GLY A 175 13.25 12.17 -2.00
CA GLY A 175 13.79 10.88 -1.57
C GLY A 175 14.27 10.04 -2.74
N LYS A 176 15.20 9.15 -2.46
CA LYS A 176 15.77 8.22 -3.43
C LYS A 176 15.29 6.80 -3.15
N TYR A 177 14.88 6.10 -4.19
CA TYR A 177 14.59 4.68 -4.15
C TYR A 177 15.89 3.91 -4.36
N LEU A 178 16.49 3.38 -3.28
CA LEU A 178 17.83 2.79 -3.30
C LEU A 178 17.83 1.42 -3.97
N GLN A 179 16.97 0.54 -3.50
CA GLN A 179 16.91 -0.85 -3.95
C GLN A 179 15.48 -1.41 -3.82
N ALA A 180 15.24 -2.56 -4.42
CA ALA A 180 13.98 -3.27 -4.24
C ALA A 180 13.86 -3.78 -2.79
N PRO A 181 12.71 -3.61 -2.10
CA PRO A 181 12.55 -4.07 -0.74
C PRO A 181 12.58 -5.59 -0.64
N LEU A 182 13.22 -6.11 0.39
CA LEU A 182 13.16 -7.51 0.76
C LEU A 182 11.87 -7.80 1.53
N ARG A 183 11.42 -9.05 1.54
CA ARG A 183 10.21 -9.44 2.28
C ARG A 183 10.30 -9.10 3.78
N ALA A 184 11.49 -9.27 4.37
CA ALA A 184 11.74 -9.00 5.79
C ALA A 184 11.57 -7.52 6.17
N ASP A 185 11.84 -6.61 5.22
CA ASP A 185 11.78 -5.17 5.45
C ASP A 185 10.35 -4.63 5.36
N ILE A 186 9.45 -5.37 4.70
CA ILE A 186 8.07 -4.94 4.47
C ILE A 186 7.24 -5.20 5.73
N PRO A 187 6.70 -4.15 6.38
CA PRO A 187 6.03 -4.28 7.68
C PRO A 187 4.61 -4.90 7.60
N GLU A 188 4.03 -5.01 6.42
CA GLU A 188 2.69 -5.57 6.26
C GLU A 188 2.66 -7.08 6.53
N ASN A 189 1.79 -7.47 7.47
CA ASN A 189 1.54 -8.88 7.78
C ASN A 189 0.60 -9.52 6.73
N ILE A 190 1.19 -9.95 5.61
CA ILE A 190 0.47 -10.59 4.49
C ILE A 190 1.10 -11.96 4.22
N ASN A 191 0.28 -13.01 4.25
CA ASN A 191 0.72 -14.35 3.84
C ASN A 191 0.65 -14.47 2.31
N THR A 192 1.80 -14.30 1.67
CA THR A 192 1.91 -14.33 0.21
C THR A 192 1.69 -15.71 -0.38
N GLN A 193 1.99 -16.78 0.35
CA GLN A 193 1.79 -18.15 -0.12
C GLN A 193 0.32 -18.44 -0.39
N LEU A 194 -0.59 -18.05 0.52
CA LEU A 194 -2.03 -18.21 0.32
C LEU A 194 -2.55 -17.45 -0.92
N ILE A 195 -1.93 -16.32 -1.25
CA ILE A 195 -2.28 -15.56 -2.46
C ILE A 195 -1.83 -16.32 -3.71
N VAL A 196 -0.62 -16.88 -3.69
CA VAL A 196 -0.08 -17.69 -4.81
C VAL A 196 -0.95 -18.92 -5.03
N GLU A 197 -1.29 -19.66 -3.98
CA GLU A 197 -2.17 -20.82 -4.05
C GLU A 197 -3.55 -20.50 -4.64
N LEU A 198 -4.13 -19.34 -4.26
CA LEU A 198 -5.42 -18.90 -4.81
C LEU A 198 -5.39 -18.67 -6.32
N TYR A 199 -4.32 -18.07 -6.82
CA TYR A 199 -4.18 -17.74 -8.25
C TYR A 199 -3.63 -18.90 -9.10
N SER A 200 -3.13 -19.96 -8.47
CA SER A 200 -2.60 -21.16 -9.14
C SER A 200 -3.67 -22.24 -9.39
N LYS A 201 -4.91 -22.00 -8.91
CA LYS A 201 -6.07 -22.89 -9.08
C LYS A 201 -6.77 -22.67 -10.43
#